data_3a658da23057019b2efc5eb9dc33e662
#
_entry.id   3a658da23057019b2efc5eb9dc33e662
#
_cell.length_a   1.000
_cell.length_b   1.000
_cell.length_c   1.000
_cell.angle_alpha   90.00
_cell.angle_beta   90.00
_cell.angle_gamma   90.00
#
_symmetry.space_group_name_H-M   'P 1'
#
loop_
_entity.id
_entity.type
_entity.pdbx_description
1 polymer ?
#
loop_
_entity_poly.entity_id
_entity_poly.type
_entity_poly.pdbx_seq_one_letter_code
_entity_poly.pdbx_strand_id
1 'polypeptide(L)'
;MKIGYHKYKITPTGAVHMAGYGRQKKSTGILDPIEINTLVISIQNQFFILSILDSIIMENSVIIPVKNAISEKYNISQDQIIIGCIHTHSAPAYFKPFFENVEIEEELQQSLIIQFIDSINQAMTSLEDATYQLEKTTIKGLYGNRNEMNGYSNKDVIAIHFIKNNETLPFFTLLSMACHPTILNGTNLKLSADLIGAIRLLYQEKYQHECMIINGCCGDVSTRFYRQLSGEAELTRVSHEIIDQFNNLNEIYYPMTQIQSSHIVQEYTFDGRTHEFTQMKISELQKTIQEHPDSQDAFM
;
A
#
# COMPACT_ATOMS: atom_id res chain seq x y z
N MET A 1 -25.85 -3.61 3.23
CA MET A 1 -24.93 -2.76 2.45
C MET A 1 -24.68 -3.41 1.09
N LYS A 2 -24.05 -2.66 0.15
CA LYS A 2 -23.58 -3.26 -1.10
C LYS A 2 -22.07 -3.05 -1.22
N ILE A 3 -21.39 -4.04 -1.82
CA ILE A 3 -19.95 -4.03 -2.02
C ILE A 3 -19.66 -4.33 -3.48
N GLY A 4 -18.81 -3.50 -4.11
CA GLY A 4 -18.24 -3.75 -5.42
C GLY A 4 -16.72 -3.73 -5.35
N TYR A 5 -16.09 -4.63 -6.06
CA TYR A 5 -14.64 -4.72 -6.10
C TYR A 5 -14.15 -4.93 -7.52
N HIS A 6 -13.02 -4.31 -7.84
CA HIS A 6 -12.31 -4.55 -9.09
C HIS A 6 -10.81 -4.46 -8.90
N LYS A 7 -10.11 -5.38 -9.55
CA LYS A 7 -8.65 -5.45 -9.61
C LYS A 7 -8.18 -5.19 -11.04
N TYR A 8 -7.41 -4.13 -11.23
CA TYR A 8 -6.87 -3.75 -12.53
C TYR A 8 -5.35 -4.03 -12.55
N LYS A 9 -4.91 -5.00 -13.35
CA LYS A 9 -3.48 -5.30 -13.53
C LYS A 9 -2.86 -4.27 -14.47
N ILE A 10 -1.84 -3.57 -13.99
CA ILE A 10 -1.14 -2.50 -14.72
C ILE A 10 0.36 -2.77 -14.86
N THR A 11 0.78 -4.00 -14.60
CA THR A 11 2.19 -4.38 -14.69
C THR A 11 2.73 -4.13 -16.09
N PRO A 12 3.76 -3.29 -16.28
CA PRO A 12 4.32 -3.04 -17.60
C PRO A 12 5.00 -4.29 -18.18
N THR A 13 4.95 -4.43 -19.49
CA THR A 13 5.57 -5.55 -20.22
C THR A 13 7.06 -5.29 -20.58
N GLY A 14 7.50 -4.02 -20.53
CA GLY A 14 8.86 -3.59 -20.83
C GLY A 14 9.69 -3.29 -19.59
N ALA A 15 10.99 -3.08 -19.79
CA ALA A 15 11.89 -2.62 -18.75
C ALA A 15 11.62 -1.14 -18.41
N VAL A 16 11.39 -0.83 -17.15
CA VAL A 16 11.02 0.49 -16.65
C VAL A 16 11.91 0.92 -15.49
N HIS A 17 12.05 2.21 -15.26
CA HIS A 17 12.65 2.74 -14.04
C HIS A 17 11.77 2.40 -12.82
N MET A 18 12.42 2.14 -11.70
CA MET A 18 11.75 1.75 -10.45
C MET A 18 12.08 2.78 -9.37
N ALA A 19 11.05 3.28 -8.68
CA ALA A 19 11.22 4.22 -7.59
C ALA A 19 11.54 3.53 -6.25
N GLY A 20 12.22 4.23 -5.35
CA GLY A 20 12.37 3.86 -3.94
C GLY A 20 13.80 3.68 -3.43
N TYR A 21 14.79 3.45 -4.30
CA TYR A 21 16.19 3.20 -3.90
C TYR A 21 17.23 3.88 -4.81
N GLY A 22 16.85 4.83 -5.64
CA GLY A 22 17.78 5.50 -6.57
C GLY A 22 18.45 4.54 -7.55
N ARG A 23 17.76 3.50 -7.99
CA ARG A 23 18.30 2.51 -8.92
C ARG A 23 18.69 3.15 -10.25
N GLN A 24 19.91 2.87 -10.72
CA GLN A 24 20.39 3.34 -12.02
C GLN A 24 19.95 2.44 -13.18
N LYS A 25 19.52 1.22 -12.88
CA LYS A 25 19.12 0.22 -13.87
C LYS A 25 17.60 0.08 -13.90
N LYS A 26 17.05 -0.09 -15.08
CA LYS A 26 15.65 -0.45 -15.29
C LYS A 26 15.34 -1.85 -14.78
N SER A 27 14.06 -2.14 -14.58
CA SER A 27 13.59 -3.47 -14.21
C SER A 27 14.02 -4.53 -15.20
N THR A 28 14.30 -5.74 -14.71
CA THR A 28 14.73 -6.89 -15.52
C THR A 28 13.69 -8.01 -15.55
N GLY A 29 12.57 -7.85 -14.84
CA GLY A 29 11.52 -8.84 -14.76
C GLY A 29 10.41 -8.43 -13.80
N ILE A 30 9.51 -9.37 -13.56
CA ILE A 30 8.35 -9.23 -12.68
C ILE A 30 8.42 -10.37 -11.67
N LEU A 31 8.29 -10.04 -10.39
CA LEU A 31 8.15 -11.02 -9.32
C LEU A 31 6.68 -11.29 -9.02
N ASP A 32 5.90 -10.22 -8.91
CA ASP A 32 4.45 -10.26 -8.73
C ASP A 32 3.78 -9.09 -9.45
N PRO A 33 2.46 -9.18 -9.72
CA PRO A 33 1.74 -8.15 -10.44
C PRO A 33 1.72 -6.80 -9.72
N ILE A 34 1.77 -5.71 -10.49
CA ILE A 34 1.47 -4.35 -10.06
C ILE A 34 -0.01 -4.07 -10.40
N GLU A 35 -0.77 -3.62 -9.41
CA GLU A 35 -2.23 -3.54 -9.52
C GLU A 35 -2.79 -2.21 -8.99
N ILE A 36 -3.96 -1.85 -9.49
CA ILE A 36 -4.90 -0.95 -8.83
C ILE A 36 -6.00 -1.81 -8.25
N ASN A 37 -6.23 -1.73 -6.96
CA ASN A 37 -7.30 -2.43 -6.25
C ASN A 37 -8.35 -1.41 -5.81
N THR A 38 -9.60 -1.58 -6.22
CA THR A 38 -10.69 -0.65 -5.94
C THR A 38 -11.82 -1.35 -5.22
N LEU A 39 -12.21 -0.81 -4.08
CA LEU A 39 -13.38 -1.21 -3.29
C LEU A 39 -14.39 -0.07 -3.27
N VAL A 40 -15.64 -0.39 -3.55
CA VAL A 40 -16.80 0.49 -3.36
C VAL A 40 -17.71 -0.09 -2.30
N ILE A 41 -18.03 0.71 -1.29
CA ILE A 41 -19.01 0.37 -0.25
C ILE A 41 -20.19 1.29 -0.42
N SER A 42 -21.41 0.74 -0.45
CA SER A 42 -22.66 1.51 -0.47
C SER A 42 -23.56 1.17 0.72
N ILE A 43 -23.91 2.19 1.51
CA ILE A 43 -24.86 2.09 2.62
C ILE A 43 -25.88 3.22 2.46
N GLN A 44 -27.17 2.90 2.42
CA GLN A 44 -28.27 3.88 2.28
C GLN A 44 -28.06 4.86 1.11
N ASN A 45 -27.59 4.34 -0.03
CA ASN A 45 -27.25 5.10 -1.25
C ASN A 45 -26.11 6.14 -1.08
N GLN A 46 -25.39 6.09 0.03
CA GLN A 46 -24.11 6.78 0.16
C GLN A 46 -22.97 5.84 -0.26
N PHE A 47 -22.04 6.38 -1.05
CA PHE A 47 -20.90 5.64 -1.55
C PHE A 47 -19.64 6.02 -0.80
N PHE A 48 -18.78 5.06 -0.60
CA PHE A 48 -17.40 5.24 -0.18
C PHE A 48 -16.51 4.45 -1.14
N ILE A 49 -15.57 5.13 -1.76
CA ILE A 49 -14.67 4.56 -2.76
C ILE A 49 -13.26 4.59 -2.23
N LEU A 50 -12.61 3.44 -2.21
CA LEU A 50 -11.22 3.27 -1.85
C LEU A 50 -10.48 2.63 -3.02
N SER A 51 -9.51 3.33 -3.61
CA SER A 51 -8.75 2.83 -4.75
C SER A 51 -7.24 2.98 -4.47
N ILE A 52 -6.53 1.86 -4.45
CA ILE A 52 -5.13 1.77 -3.98
C ILE A 52 -4.25 1.23 -5.10
N LEU A 53 -3.17 1.95 -5.37
CA LEU A 53 -2.14 1.61 -6.35
C LEU A 53 -0.94 0.93 -5.67
N ASP A 54 -0.39 -0.07 -6.33
CA ASP A 54 0.92 -0.61 -5.98
C ASP A 54 2.01 0.36 -6.49
N SER A 55 2.30 1.39 -5.68
CA SER A 55 3.29 2.44 -5.94
C SER A 55 3.90 2.92 -4.62
N ILE A 56 5.00 3.67 -4.72
CA ILE A 56 5.67 4.26 -3.56
C ILE A 56 4.94 5.50 -3.04
N ILE A 57 4.43 6.33 -3.92
CA ILE A 57 3.68 7.57 -3.61
C ILE A 57 2.55 7.78 -4.60
N MET A 58 1.66 8.72 -4.28
CA MET A 58 0.63 9.25 -5.16
C MET A 58 0.72 10.77 -5.19
N GLU A 59 0.39 11.36 -6.35
CA GLU A 59 0.41 12.80 -6.54
C GLU A 59 -0.93 13.36 -7.00
N ASN A 60 -1.16 14.62 -6.70
CA ASN A 60 -2.38 15.34 -7.06
C ASN A 60 -2.60 15.44 -8.58
N SER A 61 -1.55 15.31 -9.37
CA SER A 61 -1.62 15.23 -10.84
C SER A 61 -2.49 14.08 -11.35
N VAL A 62 -2.60 13.00 -10.58
CA VAL A 62 -3.49 11.85 -10.87
C VAL A 62 -4.73 11.88 -9.97
N ILE A 63 -4.58 12.15 -8.67
CA ILE A 63 -5.67 12.09 -7.70
C ILE A 63 -6.82 13.05 -8.07
N ILE A 64 -6.50 14.32 -8.38
CA ILE A 64 -7.52 15.35 -8.63
C ILE A 64 -8.35 15.03 -9.88
N PRO A 65 -7.77 14.76 -11.07
CA PRO A 65 -8.54 14.39 -12.24
C PRO A 65 -9.44 13.17 -12.05
N VAL A 66 -8.97 12.12 -11.35
CA VAL A 66 -9.78 10.93 -11.06
C VAL A 66 -10.96 11.29 -10.16
N LYS A 67 -10.72 12.01 -9.06
CA LYS A 67 -11.79 12.44 -8.14
C LYS A 67 -12.83 13.30 -8.84
N ASN A 68 -12.41 14.26 -9.67
CA ASN A 68 -13.30 15.12 -10.45
C ASN A 68 -14.20 14.27 -11.37
N ALA A 69 -13.63 13.40 -12.17
CA ALA A 69 -14.38 12.58 -13.11
C ALA A 69 -15.39 11.64 -12.43
N ILE A 70 -15.02 11.02 -11.32
CA ILE A 70 -15.89 10.11 -10.58
C ILE A 70 -16.97 10.88 -9.81
N SER A 71 -16.62 12.00 -9.18
CA SER A 71 -17.55 12.88 -8.48
C SER A 71 -18.63 13.40 -9.43
N GLU A 72 -18.26 13.89 -10.61
CA GLU A 72 -19.18 14.35 -11.65
C GLU A 72 -20.08 13.22 -12.16
N LYS A 73 -19.49 12.07 -12.51
CA LYS A 73 -20.21 10.95 -13.11
C LYS A 73 -21.28 10.35 -12.20
N TYR A 74 -20.97 10.19 -10.91
CA TYR A 74 -21.83 9.51 -9.94
C TYR A 74 -22.54 10.46 -8.98
N ASN A 75 -22.32 11.76 -9.11
CA ASN A 75 -22.88 12.81 -8.22
C ASN A 75 -22.59 12.53 -6.74
N ILE A 76 -21.33 12.23 -6.42
CA ILE A 76 -20.84 11.97 -5.06
C ILE A 76 -19.77 13.00 -4.66
N SER A 77 -19.63 13.25 -3.36
CA SER A 77 -18.59 14.17 -2.86
C SER A 77 -17.19 13.59 -3.10
N GLN A 78 -16.22 14.45 -3.43
CA GLN A 78 -14.82 14.06 -3.51
C GLN A 78 -14.26 13.51 -2.18
N ASP A 79 -14.86 13.88 -1.04
CA ASP A 79 -14.48 13.37 0.27
C ASP A 79 -14.83 11.88 0.46
N GLN A 80 -15.75 11.37 -0.37
CA GLN A 80 -16.12 9.95 -0.40
C GLN A 80 -15.19 9.10 -1.25
N ILE A 81 -14.17 9.71 -1.91
CA ILE A 81 -13.24 9.05 -2.79
C ILE A 81 -11.84 9.15 -2.20
N ILE A 82 -11.30 8.01 -1.78
CA ILE A 82 -9.92 7.90 -1.29
C ILE A 82 -9.08 7.20 -2.34
N ILE A 83 -8.01 7.85 -2.77
CA ILE A 83 -7.00 7.30 -3.66
C ILE A 83 -5.67 7.32 -2.92
N GLY A 84 -4.98 6.19 -2.90
CA GLY A 84 -3.74 6.04 -2.18
C GLY A 84 -2.82 4.99 -2.81
N CYS A 85 -1.75 4.66 -2.10
CA CYS A 85 -0.79 3.63 -2.50
C CYS A 85 -0.33 2.78 -1.31
N ILE A 86 0.26 1.62 -1.61
CA ILE A 86 0.79 0.71 -0.58
C ILE A 86 2.21 1.03 -0.15
N HIS A 87 2.89 1.96 -0.79
CA HIS A 87 4.26 2.39 -0.52
C HIS A 87 5.34 1.35 -0.88
N THR A 88 5.12 0.49 -1.91
CA THR A 88 6.17 -0.43 -2.37
C THR A 88 7.34 0.33 -3.00
N HIS A 89 8.56 -0.11 -2.69
CA HIS A 89 9.80 0.40 -3.27
C HIS A 89 10.27 -0.41 -4.49
N SER A 90 9.40 -1.22 -5.08
CA SER A 90 9.71 -2.09 -6.21
C SER A 90 8.69 -2.01 -7.35
N ALA A 91 7.97 -0.87 -7.45
CA ALA A 91 7.06 -0.56 -8.55
C ALA A 91 7.70 0.38 -9.59
N PRO A 92 7.07 0.56 -10.77
CA PRO A 92 7.49 1.56 -11.73
C PRO A 92 7.58 2.98 -11.13
N ALA A 93 8.48 3.79 -11.66
CA ALA A 93 8.63 5.18 -11.27
C ALA A 93 7.50 6.04 -11.87
N TYR A 94 6.27 5.84 -11.42
CA TYR A 94 5.12 6.69 -11.80
C TYR A 94 5.29 8.13 -11.33
N PHE A 95 5.93 8.32 -10.19
CA PHE A 95 6.15 9.60 -9.52
C PHE A 95 7.58 9.68 -9.01
N LYS A 96 8.06 10.91 -8.80
CA LYS A 96 9.40 11.17 -8.28
C LYS A 96 9.35 11.43 -6.77
N PRO A 97 9.79 10.48 -5.93
CA PRO A 97 9.89 10.73 -4.50
C PRO A 97 10.87 11.88 -4.20
N PHE A 98 10.58 12.70 -3.19
CA PHE A 98 11.39 13.88 -2.85
C PHE A 98 12.84 13.55 -2.45
N PHE A 99 13.10 12.32 -2.04
CA PHE A 99 14.41 11.84 -1.60
C PHE A 99 15.23 11.15 -2.70
N GLU A 100 14.70 11.09 -3.93
CA GLU A 100 15.28 10.30 -5.01
C GLU A 100 15.26 11.06 -6.34
N ASN A 101 16.32 10.90 -7.13
CA ASN A 101 16.34 11.41 -8.50
C ASN A 101 16.20 10.25 -9.49
N VAL A 102 14.96 9.85 -9.73
CA VAL A 102 14.60 8.80 -10.69
C VAL A 102 13.92 9.42 -11.92
N GLU A 103 14.12 8.81 -13.08
CA GLU A 103 13.40 9.14 -14.31
C GLU A 103 11.97 8.59 -14.23
N ILE A 104 10.98 9.46 -14.47
CA ILE A 104 9.56 9.09 -14.44
C ILE A 104 9.20 8.36 -15.73
N GLU A 105 8.41 7.33 -15.63
CA GLU A 105 7.76 6.64 -16.75
C GLU A 105 6.46 7.38 -17.12
N GLU A 106 6.61 8.49 -17.87
CA GLU A 106 5.52 9.46 -18.13
C GLU A 106 4.29 8.84 -18.78
N GLU A 107 4.47 7.94 -19.76
CA GLU A 107 3.36 7.26 -20.42
C GLU A 107 2.56 6.39 -19.44
N LEU A 108 3.25 5.68 -18.54
CA LEU A 108 2.60 4.91 -17.51
C LEU A 108 1.88 5.80 -16.50
N GLN A 109 2.50 6.91 -16.08
CA GLN A 109 1.87 7.88 -15.18
C GLN A 109 0.59 8.46 -15.79
N GLN A 110 0.61 8.89 -17.04
CA GLN A 110 -0.55 9.47 -17.73
C GLN A 110 -1.70 8.45 -17.87
N SER A 111 -1.37 7.18 -18.10
CA SER A 111 -2.37 6.11 -18.21
C SER A 111 -3.10 5.82 -16.89
N LEU A 112 -2.50 6.13 -15.73
CA LEU A 112 -3.10 5.88 -14.42
C LEU A 112 -4.47 6.54 -14.26
N ILE A 113 -4.69 7.74 -14.79
CA ILE A 113 -5.98 8.44 -14.66
C ILE A 113 -7.10 7.59 -15.25
N ILE A 114 -6.92 7.10 -16.49
CA ILE A 114 -7.91 6.27 -17.17
C ILE A 114 -8.08 4.93 -16.43
N GLN A 115 -6.98 4.31 -16.01
CA GLN A 115 -6.99 3.01 -15.33
C GLN A 115 -7.71 3.08 -13.96
N PHE A 116 -7.51 4.16 -13.20
CA PHE A 116 -8.25 4.39 -11.96
C PHE A 116 -9.76 4.60 -12.22
N ILE A 117 -10.10 5.44 -13.20
CA ILE A 117 -11.50 5.70 -13.58
C ILE A 117 -12.17 4.40 -14.02
N ASP A 118 -11.51 3.59 -14.85
CA ASP A 118 -12.04 2.31 -15.30
C ASP A 118 -12.19 1.32 -14.15
N SER A 119 -11.20 1.22 -13.27
CA SER A 119 -11.27 0.35 -12.10
C SER A 119 -12.43 0.72 -11.18
N ILE A 120 -12.63 2.02 -10.92
CA ILE A 120 -13.75 2.51 -10.12
C ILE A 120 -15.09 2.23 -10.82
N ASN A 121 -15.19 2.47 -12.14
CA ASN A 121 -16.39 2.17 -12.90
C ASN A 121 -16.76 0.68 -12.84
N GLN A 122 -15.80 -0.21 -12.98
CA GLN A 122 -16.03 -1.66 -12.88
C GLN A 122 -16.49 -2.05 -11.46
N ALA A 123 -15.86 -1.51 -10.42
CA ALA A 123 -16.28 -1.75 -9.05
C ALA A 123 -17.71 -1.22 -8.77
N MET A 124 -18.07 -0.04 -9.35
CA MET A 124 -19.42 0.51 -9.24
C MET A 124 -20.48 -0.36 -9.94
N THR A 125 -20.11 -1.05 -11.02
CA THR A 125 -21.05 -1.95 -11.75
C THR A 125 -21.14 -3.34 -11.13
N SER A 126 -20.22 -3.73 -10.26
CA SER A 126 -20.16 -5.04 -9.59
C SER A 126 -20.78 -5.06 -8.20
N LEU A 127 -21.58 -4.05 -7.83
CA LEU A 127 -22.17 -3.95 -6.49
C LEU A 127 -23.11 -5.09 -6.18
N GLU A 128 -22.80 -5.87 -5.14
CA GLU A 128 -23.61 -6.98 -4.64
C GLU A 128 -24.04 -6.72 -3.19
N ASP A 129 -25.22 -7.22 -2.82
CA ASP A 129 -25.71 -7.15 -1.44
C ASP A 129 -24.89 -8.03 -0.52
N ALA A 130 -24.37 -7.45 0.55
CA ALA A 130 -23.48 -8.12 1.48
C ALA A 130 -23.73 -7.75 2.95
N THR A 131 -23.36 -8.66 3.82
CA THR A 131 -23.08 -8.42 5.23
C THR A 131 -21.56 -8.37 5.45
N TYR A 132 -21.12 -8.13 6.66
CA TYR A 132 -19.71 -8.12 7.00
C TYR A 132 -19.44 -8.80 8.34
N GLN A 133 -18.24 -9.32 8.48
CA GLN A 133 -17.65 -9.77 9.73
C GLN A 133 -16.32 -9.06 9.93
N LEU A 134 -16.07 -8.60 11.14
CA LEU A 134 -14.85 -7.88 11.48
C LEU A 134 -14.00 -8.73 12.42
N GLU A 135 -12.74 -8.92 12.06
CA GLU A 135 -11.78 -9.69 12.84
C GLU A 135 -10.47 -8.93 13.05
N LYS A 136 -9.75 -9.27 14.10
CA LYS A 136 -8.49 -8.65 14.47
C LYS A 136 -7.48 -9.67 14.99
N THR A 137 -6.21 -9.47 14.62
CA THR A 137 -5.06 -10.13 15.27
C THR A 137 -3.90 -9.15 15.42
N THR A 138 -2.88 -9.52 16.18
CA THR A 138 -1.64 -8.76 16.34
C THR A 138 -0.47 -9.62 15.89
N ILE A 139 0.28 -9.19 14.90
CA ILE A 139 1.44 -9.92 14.37
C ILE A 139 2.61 -9.84 15.35
N LYS A 140 3.24 -10.99 15.60
CA LYS A 140 4.35 -11.13 16.55
C LYS A 140 5.61 -11.62 15.86
N GLY A 141 6.74 -10.99 16.20
CA GLY A 141 8.07 -11.48 15.84
C GLY A 141 8.47 -11.32 14.36
N LEU A 142 7.72 -10.57 13.52
CA LEU A 142 7.98 -10.44 12.10
C LEU A 142 8.25 -9.01 11.64
N TYR A 143 7.68 -8.03 12.33
CA TYR A 143 7.94 -6.61 12.11
C TYR A 143 7.65 -5.80 13.39
N GLY A 144 8.13 -4.58 13.41
CA GLY A 144 7.96 -3.66 14.52
C GLY A 144 8.58 -2.30 14.24
N ASN A 145 8.84 -1.51 15.29
CA ASN A 145 9.49 -0.22 15.11
C ASN A 145 10.86 -0.40 14.43
N ARG A 146 11.12 0.37 13.35
CA ARG A 146 12.34 0.25 12.56
C ARG A 146 13.49 1.12 13.05
N ASN A 147 13.20 2.06 13.95
CA ASN A 147 14.19 2.98 14.51
C ASN A 147 14.73 2.47 15.84
N GLU A 148 13.91 1.77 16.61
CA GLU A 148 14.26 1.24 17.93
C GLU A 148 13.70 -0.18 18.09
N MET A 149 14.58 -1.14 18.34
CA MET A 149 14.19 -2.53 18.63
C MET A 149 13.35 -2.55 19.91
N ASN A 150 12.15 -3.11 19.86
CA ASN A 150 11.14 -3.07 20.92
C ASN A 150 10.45 -1.71 21.15
N GLY A 151 10.71 -0.70 20.32
CA GLY A 151 9.94 0.54 20.30
C GLY A 151 8.46 0.28 19.97
N TYR A 152 7.61 1.21 20.37
CA TYR A 152 6.18 1.13 20.06
C TYR A 152 5.96 1.08 18.55
N SER A 153 5.05 0.21 18.10
CA SER A 153 4.59 0.13 16.71
C SER A 153 3.21 -0.50 16.66
N ASN A 154 2.39 -0.09 15.71
CA ASN A 154 1.13 -0.75 15.44
C ASN A 154 1.39 -2.05 14.66
N LYS A 155 1.09 -3.18 15.28
CA LYS A 155 1.22 -4.53 14.69
C LYS A 155 -0.13 -5.22 14.52
N ASP A 156 -1.20 -4.48 14.69
CA ASP A 156 -2.55 -5.01 14.51
C ASP A 156 -2.87 -5.18 13.03
N VAL A 157 -3.52 -6.29 12.73
CA VAL A 157 -4.15 -6.54 11.44
C VAL A 157 -5.66 -6.62 11.68
N ILE A 158 -6.40 -5.84 10.92
CA ILE A 158 -7.85 -5.83 10.91
C ILE A 158 -8.33 -6.42 9.59
N ALA A 159 -9.21 -7.40 9.65
CA ALA A 159 -9.87 -8.00 8.49
C ALA A 159 -11.36 -7.65 8.50
N ILE A 160 -11.85 -7.12 7.39
CA ILE A 160 -13.27 -6.93 7.12
C ILE A 160 -13.65 -7.93 6.04
N HIS A 161 -14.34 -8.99 6.43
CA HIS A 161 -14.83 -10.01 5.52
C HIS A 161 -16.21 -9.63 5.04
N PHE A 162 -16.41 -9.55 3.74
CA PHE A 162 -17.70 -9.28 3.14
C PHE A 162 -18.30 -10.60 2.62
N ILE A 163 -19.54 -10.86 3.04
CA ILE A 163 -20.24 -12.12 2.83
C ILE A 163 -21.54 -11.79 2.08
N LYS A 164 -21.79 -12.44 0.95
CA LYS A 164 -23.04 -12.25 0.20
C LYS A 164 -24.23 -12.71 1.05
N ASN A 165 -25.37 -12.07 0.84
CA ASN A 165 -26.58 -12.47 1.53
C ASN A 165 -26.90 -13.95 1.19
N ASN A 166 -27.20 -14.71 2.23
CA ASN A 166 -27.47 -16.17 2.18
C ASN A 166 -26.24 -17.07 1.93
N GLU A 167 -25.03 -16.51 1.96
CA GLU A 167 -23.78 -17.27 1.98
C GLU A 167 -23.14 -17.22 3.39
N THR A 168 -22.20 -18.11 3.63
CA THR A 168 -21.46 -18.19 4.91
C THR A 168 -19.99 -17.87 4.76
N LEU A 169 -19.47 -17.95 3.54
CA LEU A 169 -18.06 -17.69 3.26
C LEU A 169 -17.88 -16.30 2.66
N PRO A 170 -16.81 -15.61 3.01
CA PRO A 170 -16.46 -14.35 2.40
C PRO A 170 -16.23 -14.49 0.89
N PHE A 171 -16.68 -13.52 0.10
CA PHE A 171 -16.33 -13.38 -1.30
C PHE A 171 -15.26 -12.31 -1.53
N PHE A 172 -15.07 -11.43 -0.54
CA PHE A 172 -14.06 -10.39 -0.56
C PHE A 172 -13.61 -10.04 0.86
N THR A 173 -12.31 -9.75 1.04
CA THR A 173 -11.77 -9.27 2.31
C THR A 173 -10.95 -8.00 2.13
N LEU A 174 -11.21 -6.99 2.94
CA LEU A 174 -10.35 -5.84 3.12
C LEU A 174 -9.47 -6.06 4.36
N LEU A 175 -8.15 -6.10 4.15
CA LEU A 175 -7.17 -6.12 5.24
C LEU A 175 -6.58 -4.74 5.46
N SER A 176 -6.39 -4.38 6.72
CA SER A 176 -5.62 -3.21 7.13
C SER A 176 -4.46 -3.65 8.01
N MET A 177 -3.25 -3.29 7.62
CA MET A 177 -2.02 -3.54 8.36
C MET A 177 -1.04 -2.38 8.16
N ALA A 178 0.01 -2.29 8.96
CA ALA A 178 1.04 -1.27 8.78
C ALA A 178 2.42 -1.93 8.80
N CYS A 179 3.09 -1.94 7.64
CA CYS A 179 4.48 -2.36 7.52
C CYS A 179 5.12 -1.76 6.26
N HIS A 180 6.27 -1.12 6.40
CA HIS A 180 7.03 -0.55 5.28
C HIS A 180 7.44 -1.68 4.32
N PRO A 181 6.96 -1.68 3.06
CA PRO A 181 7.16 -2.79 2.13
C PRO A 181 8.53 -2.66 1.45
N THR A 182 9.59 -2.95 2.19
CA THR A 182 11.00 -2.80 1.82
C THR A 182 11.82 -4.06 2.12
N ILE A 183 11.21 -5.25 2.03
CA ILE A 183 11.97 -6.51 2.14
C ILE A 183 12.88 -6.67 0.93
N LEU A 184 12.38 -6.35 -0.25
CA LEU A 184 13.17 -6.26 -1.46
C LEU A 184 13.97 -4.95 -1.43
N ASN A 185 15.28 -5.04 -1.39
CA ASN A 185 16.17 -3.89 -1.29
C ASN A 185 16.55 -3.30 -2.67
N GLY A 186 17.46 -2.33 -2.68
CA GLY A 186 17.91 -1.64 -3.90
C GLY A 186 18.58 -2.53 -4.96
N THR A 187 19.02 -3.74 -4.61
CA THR A 187 19.58 -4.70 -5.58
C THR A 187 18.52 -5.46 -6.36
N ASN A 188 17.27 -5.46 -5.86
CA ASN A 188 16.15 -6.05 -6.60
C ASN A 188 15.82 -5.22 -7.84
N LEU A 189 15.79 -5.87 -8.99
CA LEU A 189 15.38 -5.28 -10.28
C LEU A 189 14.10 -5.93 -10.85
N LYS A 190 13.36 -6.70 -10.05
CA LYS A 190 12.06 -7.23 -10.45
C LYS A 190 10.95 -6.36 -9.89
N LEU A 191 9.94 -6.08 -10.71
CA LEU A 191 8.73 -5.37 -10.28
C LEU A 191 7.96 -6.22 -9.26
N SER A 192 7.49 -5.59 -8.19
CA SER A 192 6.79 -6.26 -7.11
C SER A 192 6.03 -5.26 -6.23
N ALA A 193 4.90 -5.68 -5.70
CA ALA A 193 4.19 -4.99 -4.62
C ALA A 193 4.80 -5.32 -3.23
N ASP A 194 6.00 -5.98 -3.19
CA ASP A 194 6.74 -6.36 -1.98
C ASP A 194 5.85 -7.11 -0.98
N LEU A 195 6.04 -6.91 0.32
CA LEU A 195 5.34 -7.62 1.38
C LEU A 195 3.81 -7.56 1.23
N ILE A 196 3.26 -6.41 0.87
CA ILE A 196 1.80 -6.23 0.73
C ILE A 196 1.26 -7.09 -0.41
N GLY A 197 1.95 -7.10 -1.57
CA GLY A 197 1.58 -7.95 -2.70
C GLY A 197 1.71 -9.43 -2.38
N ALA A 198 2.80 -9.85 -1.74
CA ALA A 198 3.03 -11.24 -1.36
C ALA A 198 1.94 -11.76 -0.39
N ILE A 199 1.59 -10.97 0.64
CA ILE A 199 0.49 -11.31 1.57
C ILE A 199 -0.84 -11.39 0.81
N ARG A 200 -1.14 -10.43 -0.08
CA ARG A 200 -2.37 -10.40 -0.87
C ARG A 200 -2.52 -11.68 -1.71
N LEU A 201 -1.48 -12.09 -2.42
CA LEU A 201 -1.49 -13.30 -3.24
C LEU A 201 -1.66 -14.58 -2.40
N LEU A 202 -0.91 -14.72 -1.32
CA LEU A 202 -1.02 -15.86 -0.42
C LEU A 202 -2.38 -15.93 0.28
N TYR A 203 -2.97 -14.77 0.62
CA TYR A 203 -4.31 -14.70 1.18
C TYR A 203 -5.35 -15.24 0.18
N GLN A 204 -5.29 -14.77 -1.06
CA GLN A 204 -6.18 -15.23 -2.14
C GLN A 204 -6.01 -16.74 -2.41
N GLU A 205 -4.79 -17.25 -2.38
CA GLU A 205 -4.51 -18.67 -2.54
C GLU A 205 -5.09 -19.51 -1.37
N LYS A 206 -4.86 -19.07 -0.12
CA LYS A 206 -5.30 -19.80 1.07
C LYS A 206 -6.81 -19.79 1.26
N TYR A 207 -7.45 -18.64 1.07
CA TYR A 207 -8.87 -18.44 1.39
C TYR A 207 -9.79 -18.49 0.17
N GLN A 208 -9.25 -18.60 -1.06
CA GLN A 208 -9.96 -18.78 -2.32
C GLN A 208 -10.97 -17.66 -2.64
N HIS A 209 -10.69 -16.43 -2.19
CA HIS A 209 -11.45 -15.23 -2.56
C HIS A 209 -10.55 -14.01 -2.66
N GLU A 210 -11.05 -12.94 -3.28
CA GLU A 210 -10.31 -11.72 -3.52
C GLU A 210 -10.00 -10.96 -2.22
N CYS A 211 -8.82 -10.34 -2.19
CA CYS A 211 -8.34 -9.57 -1.05
C CYS A 211 -7.70 -8.26 -1.51
N MET A 212 -8.04 -7.20 -0.83
CA MET A 212 -7.37 -5.90 -0.92
C MET A 212 -6.69 -5.58 0.41
N ILE A 213 -5.49 -5.00 0.36
CA ILE A 213 -4.76 -4.62 1.56
C ILE A 213 -4.50 -3.12 1.55
N ILE A 214 -4.85 -2.44 2.64
CA ILE A 214 -4.45 -1.06 2.92
C ILE A 214 -3.20 -1.09 3.78
N ASN A 215 -2.15 -0.40 3.36
CA ASN A 215 -0.98 -0.16 4.18
C ASN A 215 -1.19 1.11 5.00
N GLY A 216 -1.32 0.96 6.31
CA GLY A 216 -1.55 2.04 7.26
C GLY A 216 -0.31 2.91 7.51
N CYS A 217 -0.19 3.45 8.71
CA CYS A 217 0.94 4.29 9.13
C CYS A 217 2.22 3.46 9.26
N CYS A 218 2.90 3.21 8.13
CA CYS A 218 4.06 2.33 8.06
C CYS A 218 5.41 3.06 8.21
N GLY A 219 5.41 4.39 8.43
CA GLY A 219 6.61 5.22 8.41
C GLY A 219 7.71 4.78 9.39
N ASP A 220 7.33 4.27 10.54
CA ASP A 220 8.23 3.78 11.60
C ASP A 220 8.16 2.25 11.80
N VAL A 221 7.43 1.53 10.96
CA VAL A 221 7.21 0.07 11.11
C VAL A 221 7.82 -0.68 9.94
N SER A 222 8.70 -1.65 10.21
CA SER A 222 9.25 -2.52 9.16
C SER A 222 9.73 -3.87 9.71
N THR A 223 10.17 -4.73 8.79
CA THR A 223 10.79 -6.03 9.10
C THR A 223 12.27 -5.90 9.50
N ARG A 224 12.86 -4.70 9.52
CA ARG A 224 14.32 -4.45 9.64
C ARG A 224 15.02 -5.30 10.70
N PHE A 225 14.53 -5.32 11.93
CA PHE A 225 15.15 -6.04 13.05
C PHE A 225 14.73 -7.52 13.17
N TYR A 226 13.83 -7.96 12.27
CA TYR A 226 13.22 -9.29 12.32
C TYR A 226 13.63 -10.18 11.14
N ARG A 227 14.45 -9.64 10.22
CA ARG A 227 14.92 -10.36 9.04
C ARG A 227 15.90 -11.47 9.42
N GLN A 228 15.74 -12.61 8.76
CA GLN A 228 16.60 -13.79 8.91
C GLN A 228 17.31 -14.12 7.60
N LEU A 229 16.72 -13.74 6.48
CA LEU A 229 17.20 -13.94 5.13
C LEU A 229 17.27 -12.59 4.40
N SER A 230 17.36 -12.60 3.09
CA SER A 230 17.35 -11.39 2.25
C SER A 230 16.59 -11.62 0.95
N GLY A 231 16.12 -10.51 0.33
CA GLY A 231 15.45 -10.53 -0.98
C GLY A 231 14.22 -11.42 -1.02
N GLU A 232 14.05 -12.16 -2.12
CA GLU A 232 12.88 -13.00 -2.38
C GLU A 232 12.68 -14.10 -1.33
N ALA A 233 13.78 -14.67 -0.81
CA ALA A 233 13.68 -15.71 0.23
C ALA A 233 13.12 -15.16 1.55
N GLU A 234 13.52 -13.95 1.94
CA GLU A 234 12.95 -13.29 3.11
C GLU A 234 11.50 -12.86 2.88
N LEU A 235 11.19 -12.36 1.69
CA LEU A 235 9.82 -12.02 1.31
C LEU A 235 8.90 -13.23 1.45
N THR A 236 9.30 -14.37 0.92
CA THR A 236 8.57 -15.63 1.03
C THR A 236 8.38 -16.04 2.50
N ARG A 237 9.47 -16.06 3.29
CA ARG A 237 9.40 -16.44 4.71
C ARG A 237 8.43 -15.57 5.48
N VAL A 238 8.60 -14.24 5.43
CA VAL A 238 7.81 -13.30 6.24
C VAL A 238 6.35 -13.32 5.82
N SER A 239 6.05 -13.36 4.53
CA SER A 239 4.66 -13.36 4.04
C SER A 239 3.92 -14.64 4.47
N HIS A 240 4.54 -15.81 4.37
CA HIS A 240 3.95 -17.07 4.86
C HIS A 240 3.72 -17.06 6.37
N GLU A 241 4.70 -16.63 7.17
CA GLU A 241 4.55 -16.57 8.63
C GLU A 241 3.49 -15.56 9.08
N ILE A 242 3.27 -14.45 8.33
CA ILE A 242 2.16 -13.52 8.58
C ILE A 242 0.82 -14.20 8.30
N ILE A 243 0.68 -14.87 7.15
CA ILE A 243 -0.55 -15.59 6.78
C ILE A 243 -0.87 -16.71 7.78
N ASP A 244 0.14 -17.37 8.35
CA ASP A 244 -0.08 -18.37 9.39
C ASP A 244 -0.62 -17.77 10.69
N GLN A 245 -0.20 -16.54 11.02
CA GLN A 245 -0.73 -15.83 12.19
C GLN A 245 -2.18 -15.34 12.00
N PHE A 246 -2.70 -15.27 10.78
CA PHE A 246 -4.12 -14.97 10.55
C PHE A 246 -5.06 -16.09 11.03
N ASN A 247 -4.57 -17.28 11.30
CA ASN A 247 -5.35 -18.32 12.00
C ASN A 247 -5.77 -17.90 13.42
N ASN A 248 -5.19 -16.83 13.97
CA ASN A 248 -5.51 -16.26 15.27
C ASN A 248 -6.36 -14.99 15.19
N LEU A 249 -7.02 -14.74 14.04
CA LEU A 249 -8.00 -13.67 13.92
C LEU A 249 -9.15 -13.94 14.91
N ASN A 250 -9.53 -12.90 15.64
CA ASN A 250 -10.62 -12.97 16.61
C ASN A 250 -11.71 -11.99 16.19
N GLU A 251 -12.95 -12.44 16.20
CA GLU A 251 -14.10 -11.62 15.90
C GLU A 251 -14.19 -10.42 16.85
N ILE A 252 -14.41 -9.24 16.30
CA ILE A 252 -14.75 -8.03 17.02
C ILE A 252 -16.08 -7.48 16.51
N TYR A 253 -16.97 -7.11 17.40
CA TYR A 253 -18.26 -6.56 17.01
C TYR A 253 -18.16 -5.05 16.89
N TYR A 254 -18.45 -4.54 15.69
CA TYR A 254 -18.55 -3.11 15.43
C TYR A 254 -19.70 -2.85 14.43
N PRO A 255 -20.84 -2.26 14.84
CA PRO A 255 -21.96 -2.05 13.94
C PRO A 255 -21.64 -0.94 12.94
N MET A 256 -21.63 -1.26 11.64
CA MET A 256 -21.56 -0.28 10.56
C MET A 256 -22.98 0.09 10.11
N THR A 257 -23.53 1.18 10.64
CA THR A 257 -24.88 1.66 10.34
C THR A 257 -24.89 2.80 9.33
N GLN A 258 -23.79 3.52 9.20
CA GLN A 258 -23.63 4.67 8.29
C GLN A 258 -22.18 4.82 7.89
N ILE A 259 -21.94 5.48 6.76
CA ILE A 259 -20.62 5.93 6.33
C ILE A 259 -20.61 7.45 6.39
N GLN A 260 -19.60 8.01 7.03
CA GLN A 260 -19.29 9.44 6.97
C GLN A 260 -17.85 9.62 6.53
N SER A 261 -17.65 10.54 5.61
CA SER A 261 -16.30 10.97 5.20
C SER A 261 -16.17 12.47 5.41
N SER A 262 -15.02 12.90 5.89
CA SER A 262 -14.65 14.30 5.97
C SER A 262 -13.22 14.47 5.54
N HIS A 263 -12.94 15.58 4.86
CA HIS A 263 -11.58 15.96 4.48
C HIS A 263 -11.20 17.20 5.29
N ILE A 264 -10.13 17.06 6.09
CA ILE A 264 -9.57 18.17 6.87
C ILE A 264 -8.18 18.45 6.29
N VAL A 265 -7.99 19.66 5.77
CA VAL A 265 -6.66 20.16 5.39
C VAL A 265 -6.05 20.83 6.62
N GLN A 266 -4.95 20.29 7.09
CA GLN A 266 -4.20 20.84 8.21
C GLN A 266 -2.83 21.31 7.71
N GLU A 267 -2.58 22.62 7.78
CA GLU A 267 -1.28 23.17 7.46
C GLU A 267 -0.39 23.11 8.68
N TYR A 268 0.77 22.51 8.54
CA TYR A 268 1.83 22.52 9.55
C TYR A 268 2.96 23.42 9.07
N THR A 269 3.27 24.43 9.86
CA THR A 269 4.53 25.16 9.72
C THR A 269 5.59 24.38 10.50
N PHE A 270 6.51 23.76 9.79
CA PHE A 270 7.71 23.25 10.45
C PHE A 270 8.54 24.48 10.87
N ASP A 271 8.69 24.70 12.15
CA ASP A 271 9.80 25.49 12.67
C ASP A 271 11.07 24.77 12.19
N GLY A 272 11.66 25.29 11.14
CA GLY A 272 12.79 24.65 10.50
C GLY A 272 13.86 24.40 11.55
N ARG A 273 14.16 23.13 11.79
CA ARG A 273 15.42 22.79 12.46
C ARG A 273 16.46 23.60 11.70
N THR A 274 17.20 24.43 12.43
CA THR A 274 18.02 25.46 11.85
C THR A 274 18.85 24.90 10.71
N HIS A 275 19.11 25.70 9.69
CA HIS A 275 19.99 25.34 8.57
C HIS A 275 21.30 24.71 9.08
N GLU A 276 21.84 25.16 10.21
CA GLU A 276 22.99 24.60 10.91
C GLU A 276 22.82 23.14 11.31
N PHE A 277 21.68 22.74 11.90
CA PHE A 277 21.43 21.35 12.29
C PHE A 277 21.38 20.43 11.06
N THR A 278 20.75 20.89 9.97
CA THR A 278 20.68 20.15 8.73
C THR A 278 22.07 19.97 8.10
N GLN A 279 22.89 21.04 8.07
CA GLN A 279 24.27 20.99 7.58
C GLN A 279 25.16 20.09 8.43
N MET A 280 25.01 20.12 9.76
CA MET A 280 25.72 19.24 10.67
C MET A 280 25.39 17.76 10.36
N LYS A 281 24.08 17.41 10.17
CA LYS A 281 23.66 16.05 9.84
C LYS A 281 24.15 15.60 8.47
N ILE A 282 24.14 16.48 7.47
CA ILE A 282 24.71 16.19 6.16
C ILE A 282 26.21 15.88 6.28
N SER A 283 26.96 16.67 7.06
CA SER A 283 28.38 16.46 7.26
C SER A 283 28.69 15.14 7.99
N GLU A 284 27.90 14.80 9.02
CA GLU A 284 28.01 13.51 9.73
C GLU A 284 27.76 12.33 8.77
N LEU A 285 26.71 12.39 7.95
CA LEU A 285 26.37 11.35 6.97
C LEU A 285 27.47 11.22 5.90
N GLN A 286 27.99 12.33 5.38
CA GLN A 286 29.08 12.33 4.41
C GLN A 286 30.35 11.67 4.98
N LYS A 287 30.67 11.94 6.26
CA LYS A 287 31.76 11.30 6.96
C LYS A 287 31.54 9.81 7.12
N THR A 288 30.34 9.38 7.51
CA THR A 288 29.97 7.96 7.64
C THR A 288 30.09 7.22 6.29
N ILE A 289 29.66 7.85 5.19
CA ILE A 289 29.79 7.28 3.84
C ILE A 289 31.27 7.14 3.45
N GLN A 290 32.12 8.10 3.80
CA GLN A 290 33.54 8.04 3.52
C GLN A 290 34.27 6.96 4.34
N GLU A 291 33.90 6.81 5.62
CA GLU A 291 34.50 5.84 6.54
C GLU A 291 33.98 4.41 6.30
N HIS A 292 32.74 4.25 5.81
CA HIS A 292 32.06 2.97 5.59
C HIS A 292 31.32 2.94 4.24
N PRO A 293 32.04 2.97 3.10
CA PRO A 293 31.43 3.08 1.77
C PRO A 293 30.51 1.91 1.39
N ASP A 294 30.69 0.75 2.05
CA ASP A 294 29.87 -0.45 1.82
C ASP A 294 28.73 -0.61 2.85
N SER A 295 28.54 0.33 3.75
CA SER A 295 27.49 0.30 4.75
C SER A 295 26.14 0.60 4.13
N GLN A 296 25.21 -0.37 4.18
CA GLN A 296 23.81 -0.16 3.75
C GLN A 296 23.09 0.89 4.60
N ASP A 297 23.59 1.23 5.78
CA ASP A 297 23.04 2.24 6.68
C ASP A 297 23.33 3.68 6.20
N ALA A 298 24.26 3.87 5.28
CA ALA A 298 24.58 5.16 4.68
C ALA A 298 23.55 5.62 3.62
N PHE A 299 22.63 4.75 3.20
CA PHE A 299 21.64 5.01 2.15
C PHE A 299 20.18 4.95 2.65
N MET A 300 19.94 4.87 3.94
CA MET A 300 18.64 4.97 4.59
C MET A 300 18.64 6.15 5.56
#